data_c1c7b1513982401e54a535814780a04f
#
_entry.id   c1c7b1513982401e54a535814780a04f
#
_cell.length_a   1.000
_cell.length_b   1.000
_cell.length_c   1.000
_cell.angle_alpha   90.00
_cell.angle_beta   90.00
_cell.angle_gamma   90.00
#
_symmetry.space_group_name_H-M   'P 1'
#
loop_
_entity.id
_entity.type
_entity.pdbx_description
1 polymer ?
#
loop_
_entity_poly.entity_id
_entity_poly.type
_entity_poly.pdbx_seq_one_letter_code
_entity_poly.pdbx_strand_id
1 'polypeptide(L)'
;MRFGLFTSMGAQTWSGVLDLWRHIEATGWDIGCVADHFMPNTKEREGAVLESWSTLSALAALVPRIRVGTIVLGNTYRHPAVVAKMAAQLDIISGGRLLLGLGAGWQENEHEAYGIPFYTMRERLERLDEACQVMKSLWTQRRSDFEGRYYRLADAPLDPKPVQTPHPELMIGGGGERVTLRIVAKHADHWNVWGGARVLAQKGAVLDEHCAAVGRDPKTITRSANMALLITDKKDQVERLAETIATRLGRHAADPRDTCLAGTPDQIRDQLHQLREAGVSVLFIPSVFRPLDELRRDLDRFITEIAPAFR
;
A
#
# COMPACT_ATOMS: atom_id res chain seq x y z
N MET A 1 -16.46 6.05 -1.37
CA MET A 1 -15.02 5.72 -1.38
C MET A 1 -14.47 5.78 0.05
N ARG A 2 -13.41 5.04 0.34
CA ARG A 2 -12.63 5.18 1.58
C ARG A 2 -11.34 5.97 1.28
N PHE A 3 -10.86 6.71 2.27
CA PHE A 3 -9.69 7.56 2.14
C PHE A 3 -8.62 7.18 3.14
N GLY A 4 -7.41 6.95 2.65
CA GLY A 4 -6.27 6.54 3.46
C GLY A 4 -5.08 7.48 3.34
N LEU A 5 -4.27 7.54 4.39
CA LEU A 5 -2.96 8.17 4.36
C LEU A 5 -1.87 7.11 4.13
N PHE A 6 -1.02 7.36 3.15
CA PHE A 6 0.22 6.60 2.96
C PHE A 6 1.38 7.38 3.60
N THR A 7 1.80 6.96 4.78
CA THR A 7 2.84 7.63 5.55
C THR A 7 4.23 7.17 5.12
N SER A 8 5.04 8.10 4.61
CA SER A 8 6.48 7.87 4.43
C SER A 8 7.17 7.82 5.79
N MET A 9 8.07 6.85 5.98
CA MET A 9 8.85 6.68 7.20
C MET A 9 10.15 7.48 7.20
N GLY A 10 10.54 8.05 6.07
CA GLY A 10 11.76 8.86 5.93
C GLY A 10 11.61 10.26 6.50
N ALA A 11 12.69 10.76 7.13
CA ALA A 11 12.79 12.09 7.75
C ALA A 11 11.69 12.41 8.77
N GLN A 12 11.16 11.39 9.46
CA GLN A 12 10.13 11.50 10.47
C GLN A 12 10.68 11.18 11.86
N THR A 13 10.05 11.79 12.88
CA THR A 13 10.21 11.37 14.28
C THR A 13 9.03 10.50 14.68
N TRP A 14 9.22 9.63 15.66
CA TRP A 14 8.13 8.83 16.21
C TRP A 14 6.94 9.70 16.68
N SER A 15 7.22 10.77 17.42
CA SER A 15 6.18 11.70 17.87
C SER A 15 5.41 12.34 16.72
N GLY A 16 6.12 12.78 15.67
CA GLY A 16 5.49 13.37 14.48
C GLY A 16 4.57 12.40 13.74
N VAL A 17 4.98 11.14 13.60
CA VAL A 17 4.14 10.10 12.98
C VAL A 17 2.92 9.80 13.84
N LEU A 18 3.09 9.66 15.16
CA LEU A 18 1.97 9.41 16.09
C LEU A 18 0.97 10.57 16.09
N ASP A 19 1.44 11.82 16.11
CA ASP A 19 0.58 13.00 16.08
C ASP A 19 -0.18 13.09 14.74
N LEU A 20 0.46 12.78 13.63
CA LEU A 20 -0.18 12.73 12.33
C LEU A 20 -1.30 11.66 12.30
N TRP A 21 -1.03 10.46 12.82
CA TRP A 21 -2.01 9.38 12.82
C TRP A 21 -3.19 9.64 13.75
N ARG A 22 -2.97 10.22 14.92
CA ARG A 22 -4.04 10.71 15.80
C ARG A 22 -4.88 11.80 15.12
N HIS A 23 -4.24 12.68 14.38
CA HIS A 23 -4.91 13.74 13.64
C HIS A 23 -5.81 13.16 12.53
N ILE A 24 -5.31 12.27 11.68
CA ILE A 24 -6.13 11.66 10.63
C ILE A 24 -7.30 10.83 11.22
N GLU A 25 -7.08 10.14 12.32
CA GLU A 25 -8.16 9.45 13.03
C GLU A 25 -9.23 10.42 13.54
N ALA A 26 -8.81 11.54 14.16
CA ALA A 26 -9.72 12.55 14.70
C ALA A 26 -10.52 13.28 13.62
N THR A 27 -9.92 13.48 12.44
CA THR A 27 -10.54 14.16 11.29
C THR A 27 -11.36 13.23 10.40
N GLY A 28 -11.40 11.92 10.70
CA GLY A 28 -12.31 10.97 10.04
C GLY A 28 -11.76 10.29 8.79
N TRP A 29 -10.44 10.14 8.68
CA TRP A 29 -9.83 9.24 7.68
C TRP A 29 -10.13 7.79 8.03
N ASP A 30 -10.13 6.93 6.99
CA ASP A 30 -10.53 5.52 7.15
C ASP A 30 -9.34 4.59 7.41
N ILE A 31 -8.15 4.91 6.85
CA ILE A 31 -6.99 3.99 6.81
C ILE A 31 -5.70 4.77 7.00
N GLY A 32 -4.78 4.26 7.84
CA GLY A 32 -3.39 4.67 7.89
C GLY A 32 -2.47 3.54 7.43
N CYS A 33 -1.57 3.81 6.49
CA CYS A 33 -0.58 2.84 6.03
C CYS A 33 0.84 3.41 6.11
N VAL A 34 1.83 2.53 6.33
CA VAL A 34 3.25 2.85 6.35
C VAL A 34 4.00 2.20 5.20
N ALA A 35 5.07 2.87 4.71
CA ALA A 35 6.01 2.29 3.75
C ALA A 35 7.05 1.41 4.44
N ASP A 36 7.53 0.35 3.79
CA ASP A 36 8.53 -0.59 4.32
C ASP A 36 9.90 -0.33 3.68
N HIS A 37 10.68 0.54 4.30
CA HIS A 37 12.05 0.86 3.92
C HIS A 37 12.94 1.00 5.16
N PHE A 38 14.24 0.73 5.01
CA PHE A 38 15.23 0.81 6.08
C PHE A 38 16.11 2.06 5.96
N MET A 39 16.19 2.65 4.77
CA MET A 39 17.05 3.80 4.48
C MET A 39 16.52 4.58 3.26
N PRO A 40 16.98 5.84 3.05
CA PRO A 40 16.60 6.60 1.88
C PRO A 40 17.11 5.98 0.57
N ASN A 41 16.33 6.13 -0.50
CA ASN A 41 16.77 5.75 -1.85
C ASN A 41 17.59 6.88 -2.50
N THR A 42 18.73 7.22 -1.89
CA THR A 42 19.70 8.21 -2.36
C THR A 42 21.09 7.61 -2.46
N LYS A 43 22.00 8.27 -3.17
CA LYS A 43 23.39 7.82 -3.31
C LYS A 43 24.13 7.87 -1.98
N GLU A 44 23.86 8.88 -1.17
CA GLU A 44 24.48 9.14 0.12
C GLU A 44 24.06 8.12 1.16
N ARG A 45 22.90 7.48 0.98
CA ARG A 45 22.30 6.51 1.90
C ARG A 45 22.11 7.05 3.33
N GLU A 46 22.09 8.38 3.46
CA GLU A 46 21.97 9.07 4.73
C GLU A 46 20.56 9.59 4.97
N GLY A 47 20.13 9.55 6.22
CA GLY A 47 18.83 10.05 6.66
C GLY A 47 18.07 9.03 7.51
N ALA A 48 17.34 9.54 8.51
CA ALA A 48 16.53 8.72 9.38
C ALA A 48 15.34 8.11 8.63
N VAL A 49 15.13 6.81 8.80
CA VAL A 49 13.92 6.09 8.37
C VAL A 49 13.46 5.24 9.54
N LEU A 50 12.21 5.42 9.97
CA LEU A 50 11.62 4.58 11.01
C LEU A 50 11.30 3.19 10.44
N GLU A 51 11.63 2.13 11.20
CA GLU A 51 11.30 0.77 10.79
C GLU A 51 9.78 0.57 10.82
N SER A 52 9.25 0.08 9.71
CA SER A 52 7.82 0.13 9.42
C SER A 52 6.98 -0.77 10.32
N TRP A 53 7.41 -2.01 10.57
CA TRP A 53 6.61 -2.97 11.31
C TRP A 53 6.52 -2.66 12.80
N SER A 54 7.64 -2.27 13.42
CA SER A 54 7.67 -1.84 14.81
C SER A 54 6.83 -0.58 15.01
N THR A 55 6.96 0.39 14.10
CA THR A 55 6.16 1.62 14.09
C THR A 55 4.67 1.32 13.92
N LEU A 56 4.30 0.48 12.94
CA LEU A 56 2.90 0.11 12.70
C LEU A 56 2.27 -0.61 13.89
N SER A 57 3.04 -1.49 14.56
CA SER A 57 2.54 -2.20 15.75
C SER A 57 2.22 -1.25 16.90
N ALA A 58 3.07 -0.25 17.14
CA ALA A 58 2.81 0.79 18.12
C ALA A 58 1.61 1.67 17.74
N LEU A 59 1.51 2.08 16.47
CA LEU A 59 0.38 2.86 15.95
C LEU A 59 -0.94 2.09 16.08
N ALA A 60 -0.97 0.80 15.78
CA ALA A 60 -2.16 -0.04 15.90
C ALA A 60 -2.72 -0.09 17.34
N ALA A 61 -1.84 -0.04 18.33
CA ALA A 61 -2.23 -0.02 19.74
C ALA A 61 -2.67 1.38 20.24
N LEU A 62 -2.06 2.46 19.68
CA LEU A 62 -2.27 3.84 20.16
C LEU A 62 -3.29 4.64 19.37
N VAL A 63 -3.68 4.15 18.16
CA VAL A 63 -4.68 4.76 17.27
C VAL A 63 -5.77 3.71 17.03
N PRO A 64 -6.85 3.69 17.85
CA PRO A 64 -7.70 2.50 17.99
C PRO A 64 -8.83 2.35 16.97
N ARG A 65 -9.13 3.34 16.12
CA ARG A 65 -10.34 3.31 15.27
C ARG A 65 -10.06 3.05 13.79
N ILE A 66 -9.09 3.76 13.18
CA ILE A 66 -8.81 3.60 11.75
C ILE A 66 -8.20 2.24 11.44
N ARG A 67 -8.38 1.77 10.21
CA ARG A 67 -7.63 0.61 9.72
C ARG A 67 -6.15 0.95 9.66
N VAL A 68 -5.31 -0.03 9.93
CA VAL A 68 -3.85 0.11 9.95
C VAL A 68 -3.23 -0.87 8.96
N GLY A 69 -2.22 -0.45 8.22
CA GLY A 69 -1.66 -1.34 7.21
C GLY A 69 -0.30 -0.94 6.69
N THR A 70 0.18 -1.73 5.75
CA THR A 70 1.41 -1.48 5.00
C THR A 70 1.09 -1.19 3.53
N ILE A 71 1.89 -0.31 2.89
CA ILE A 71 1.71 0.04 1.48
C ILE A 71 3.08 0.27 0.82
N VAL A 72 3.83 -0.81 0.52
CA VAL A 72 3.58 -2.20 0.86
C VAL A 72 4.84 -2.80 1.49
N LEU A 73 4.74 -3.95 2.21
CA LEU A 73 5.92 -4.69 2.66
C LEU A 73 6.70 -5.24 1.47
N GLY A 74 8.02 -5.18 1.52
CA GLY A 74 8.89 -5.87 0.59
C GLY A 74 8.97 -7.37 0.91
N ASN A 75 8.47 -8.22 0.03
CA ASN A 75 8.54 -9.68 0.23
C ASN A 75 9.98 -10.24 0.30
N THR A 76 10.95 -9.43 -0.07
CA THR A 76 12.38 -9.79 -0.03
C THR A 76 13.03 -9.65 1.35
N TYR A 77 12.41 -8.89 2.28
CA TYR A 77 13.02 -8.58 3.57
C TYR A 77 12.76 -9.62 4.66
N ARG A 78 11.65 -10.36 4.57
CA ARG A 78 11.22 -11.29 5.63
C ARG A 78 10.68 -12.58 5.03
N HIS A 79 10.93 -13.71 5.70
CA HIS A 79 10.34 -14.99 5.32
C HIS A 79 8.80 -14.93 5.45
N PRO A 80 8.00 -15.41 4.48
CA PRO A 80 6.54 -15.25 4.50
C PRO A 80 5.85 -15.93 5.69
N ALA A 81 6.40 -17.02 6.23
CA ALA A 81 5.87 -17.62 7.46
C ALA A 81 6.04 -16.72 8.69
N VAL A 82 7.15 -15.96 8.75
CA VAL A 82 7.37 -14.95 9.80
C VAL A 82 6.39 -13.79 9.62
N VAL A 83 6.21 -13.30 8.38
CA VAL A 83 5.23 -12.25 8.07
C VAL A 83 3.82 -12.71 8.43
N ALA A 84 3.46 -13.96 8.13
CA ALA A 84 2.14 -14.51 8.49
C ALA A 84 1.92 -14.48 10.01
N LYS A 85 2.94 -14.84 10.81
CA LYS A 85 2.87 -14.81 12.27
C LYS A 85 2.77 -13.38 12.81
N MET A 86 3.59 -12.46 12.28
CA MET A 86 3.57 -11.04 12.62
C MET A 86 2.22 -10.41 12.29
N ALA A 87 1.66 -10.71 11.10
CA ALA A 87 0.36 -10.23 10.67
C ALA A 87 -0.79 -10.74 11.55
N ALA A 88 -0.80 -12.02 11.91
CA ALA A 88 -1.81 -12.56 12.83
C ALA A 88 -1.75 -11.85 14.19
N GLN A 89 -0.55 -11.60 14.73
CA GLN A 89 -0.38 -10.88 15.99
C GLN A 89 -0.83 -9.42 15.89
N LEU A 90 -0.48 -8.73 14.80
CA LEU A 90 -0.90 -7.34 14.60
C LEU A 90 -2.41 -7.22 14.36
N ASP A 91 -3.00 -8.19 13.70
CA ASP A 91 -4.46 -8.27 13.52
C ASP A 91 -5.18 -8.41 14.87
N ILE A 92 -4.64 -9.22 15.78
CA ILE A 92 -5.14 -9.35 17.16
C ILE A 92 -4.99 -8.04 17.93
N ILE A 93 -3.80 -7.41 17.93
CA ILE A 93 -3.52 -6.13 18.59
C ILE A 93 -4.49 -5.05 18.11
N SER A 94 -4.73 -5.01 16.81
CA SER A 94 -5.62 -4.02 16.20
C SER A 94 -7.10 -4.36 16.32
N GLY A 95 -7.48 -5.56 16.80
CA GLY A 95 -8.88 -6.00 16.84
C GLY A 95 -9.49 -6.19 15.45
N GLY A 96 -8.73 -6.76 14.50
CA GLY A 96 -9.19 -7.05 13.15
C GLY A 96 -9.14 -5.87 12.17
N ARG A 97 -8.28 -4.87 12.42
CA ARG A 97 -8.13 -3.67 11.55
C ARG A 97 -6.97 -3.74 10.57
N LEU A 98 -6.20 -4.83 10.54
CA LEU A 98 -5.03 -4.96 9.67
C LEU A 98 -5.43 -5.01 8.19
N LEU A 99 -4.75 -4.22 7.37
CA LEU A 99 -4.63 -4.32 5.93
C LEU A 99 -3.17 -4.67 5.59
N LEU A 100 -2.91 -5.93 5.24
CA LEU A 100 -1.55 -6.35 4.92
C LEU A 100 -1.25 -6.10 3.45
N GLY A 101 -0.51 -5.04 3.16
CA GLY A 101 0.02 -4.78 1.82
C GLY A 101 1.36 -5.48 1.59
N LEU A 102 1.49 -6.16 0.46
CA LEU A 102 2.68 -6.90 0.07
C LEU A 102 3.08 -6.57 -1.36
N GLY A 103 4.38 -6.50 -1.64
CA GLY A 103 4.95 -6.26 -2.97
C GLY A 103 6.21 -7.08 -3.21
N ALA A 104 6.65 -7.14 -4.45
CA ALA A 104 7.83 -7.91 -4.84
C ALA A 104 9.18 -7.36 -4.33
N GLY A 105 9.19 -6.14 -3.77
CA GLY A 105 10.41 -5.41 -3.44
C GLY A 105 10.98 -4.66 -4.65
N TRP A 106 11.61 -3.51 -4.45
CA TRP A 106 12.10 -2.69 -5.57
C TRP A 106 13.37 -1.89 -5.26
N GLN A 107 13.60 -1.51 -4.01
CA GLN A 107 14.70 -0.63 -3.62
C GLN A 107 16.00 -1.43 -3.44
N GLU A 108 16.83 -1.44 -4.47
CA GLU A 108 18.05 -2.27 -4.53
C GLU A 108 19.12 -1.83 -3.55
N ASN A 109 19.33 -0.50 -3.39
CA ASN A 109 20.40 0.03 -2.55
C ASN A 109 20.33 -0.39 -1.07
N GLU A 110 19.13 -0.62 -0.52
CA GLU A 110 19.00 -1.10 0.86
C GLU A 110 19.25 -2.61 0.97
N HIS A 111 18.94 -3.40 -0.06
CA HIS A 111 19.30 -4.82 -0.12
C HIS A 111 20.83 -4.97 -0.10
N GLU A 112 21.52 -4.20 -0.94
CA GLU A 112 22.97 -4.18 -0.97
C GLU A 112 23.58 -3.76 0.38
N ALA A 113 23.07 -2.66 0.97
CA ALA A 113 23.61 -2.10 2.20
C ALA A 113 23.44 -3.04 3.39
N TYR A 114 22.33 -3.76 3.49
CA TYR A 114 22.03 -4.67 4.59
C TYR A 114 22.40 -6.15 4.30
N GLY A 115 23.00 -6.44 3.14
CA GLY A 115 23.35 -7.81 2.76
C GLY A 115 22.14 -8.71 2.53
N ILE A 116 20.99 -8.13 2.20
CA ILE A 116 19.75 -8.84 1.87
C ILE A 116 19.78 -9.20 0.40
N PRO A 117 19.55 -10.46 -0.01
CA PRO A 117 19.58 -10.83 -1.42
C PRO A 117 18.55 -10.05 -2.25
N PHE A 118 19.00 -9.35 -3.30
CA PHE A 118 18.14 -8.70 -4.29
C PHE A 118 18.02 -9.58 -5.53
N TYR A 119 17.02 -10.43 -5.54
CA TYR A 119 16.78 -11.38 -6.62
C TYR A 119 16.38 -10.69 -7.92
N THR A 120 16.45 -11.42 -9.04
CA THR A 120 15.93 -10.95 -10.33
C THR A 120 14.43 -10.61 -10.21
N MET A 121 13.93 -9.72 -11.09
CA MET A 121 12.51 -9.35 -11.09
C MET A 121 11.60 -10.59 -11.21
N ARG A 122 12.00 -11.56 -12.03
CA ARG A 122 11.27 -12.82 -12.18
C ARG A 122 11.20 -13.58 -10.86
N GLU A 123 12.31 -13.80 -10.22
CA GLU A 123 12.38 -14.53 -8.94
C GLU A 123 11.60 -13.82 -7.84
N ARG A 124 11.68 -12.48 -7.77
CA ARG A 124 10.91 -11.71 -6.78
C ARG A 124 9.40 -11.88 -6.96
N LEU A 125 8.93 -11.92 -8.21
CA LEU A 125 7.51 -12.14 -8.52
C LEU A 125 7.09 -13.60 -8.27
N GLU A 126 7.92 -14.58 -8.62
CA GLU A 126 7.66 -15.99 -8.30
C GLU A 126 7.62 -16.22 -6.78
N ARG A 127 8.54 -15.60 -6.03
CA ARG A 127 8.54 -15.60 -4.56
C ARG A 127 7.30 -14.94 -3.96
N LEU A 128 6.80 -13.87 -4.56
CA LEU A 128 5.56 -13.21 -4.12
C LEU A 128 4.34 -14.12 -4.31
N ASP A 129 4.24 -14.84 -5.43
CA ASP A 129 3.17 -15.82 -5.69
C ASP A 129 3.16 -16.93 -4.64
N GLU A 130 4.33 -17.53 -4.33
CA GLU A 130 4.45 -18.54 -3.27
C GLU A 130 4.20 -17.97 -1.87
N ALA A 131 4.68 -16.77 -1.58
CA ALA A 131 4.50 -16.13 -0.28
C ALA A 131 3.01 -15.92 0.07
N CYS A 132 2.20 -15.54 -0.92
CA CYS A 132 0.75 -15.42 -0.73
C CYS A 132 0.12 -16.77 -0.36
N GLN A 133 0.56 -17.87 -0.98
CA GLN A 133 0.06 -19.21 -0.68
C GLN A 133 0.47 -19.66 0.73
N VAL A 134 1.76 -19.46 1.08
CA VAL A 134 2.30 -19.77 2.41
C VAL A 134 1.53 -19.05 3.50
N MET A 135 1.33 -17.74 3.35
CA MET A 135 0.63 -16.95 4.37
C MET A 135 -0.83 -17.35 4.51
N LYS A 136 -1.57 -17.51 3.40
CA LYS A 136 -2.98 -17.92 3.43
C LYS A 136 -3.15 -19.30 4.04
N SER A 137 -2.29 -20.26 3.71
CA SER A 137 -2.29 -21.59 4.31
C SER A 137 -2.12 -21.51 5.84
N LEU A 138 -1.12 -20.77 6.32
CA LEU A 138 -0.85 -20.60 7.74
C LEU A 138 -2.01 -19.92 8.50
N TRP A 139 -2.69 -18.97 7.91
CA TRP A 139 -3.82 -18.29 8.56
C TRP A 139 -5.08 -19.13 8.63
N THR A 140 -5.33 -20.00 7.63
CA THR A 140 -6.61 -20.71 7.48
C THR A 140 -6.57 -22.16 7.91
N GLN A 141 -5.41 -22.83 7.83
CA GLN A 141 -5.29 -24.25 8.16
C GLN A 141 -4.75 -24.47 9.58
N ARG A 142 -5.15 -25.56 10.22
CA ARG A 142 -4.63 -25.95 11.55
C ARG A 142 -3.13 -26.25 11.50
N ARG A 143 -2.69 -26.93 10.45
CA ARG A 143 -1.30 -27.25 10.12
C ARG A 143 -1.10 -27.02 8.64
N SER A 144 0.06 -26.53 8.26
CA SER A 144 0.38 -26.19 6.88
C SER A 144 1.60 -26.97 6.41
N ASP A 145 1.43 -27.63 5.27
CA ASP A 145 2.51 -28.16 4.47
C ASP A 145 2.57 -27.38 3.16
N PHE A 146 3.76 -27.04 2.73
CA PHE A 146 4.00 -26.34 1.47
C PHE A 146 5.36 -26.75 0.91
N GLU A 147 5.40 -27.11 -0.36
CA GLU A 147 6.62 -27.45 -1.07
C GLU A 147 6.68 -26.68 -2.38
N GLY A 148 7.27 -25.48 -2.32
CA GLY A 148 7.48 -24.60 -3.44
C GLY A 148 8.93 -24.63 -3.92
N ARG A 149 9.21 -23.80 -4.90
CA ARG A 149 10.57 -23.57 -5.39
C ARG A 149 11.42 -22.78 -4.40
N TYR A 150 10.79 -21.85 -3.68
CA TYR A 150 11.46 -20.87 -2.83
C TYR A 150 11.18 -21.03 -1.35
N TYR A 151 10.03 -21.58 -1.00
CA TYR A 151 9.62 -21.74 0.39
C TYR A 151 9.15 -23.17 0.65
N ARG A 152 9.36 -23.62 1.88
CA ARG A 152 8.91 -24.93 2.35
C ARG A 152 8.35 -24.82 3.75
N LEU A 153 7.22 -25.49 4.00
CA LEU A 153 6.66 -25.70 5.33
C LEU A 153 6.48 -27.21 5.55
N ALA A 154 6.68 -27.66 6.78
CA ALA A 154 6.46 -29.04 7.18
C ALA A 154 5.70 -29.04 8.50
N ASP A 155 4.45 -29.50 8.48
CA ASP A 155 3.54 -29.56 9.65
C ASP A 155 3.52 -28.25 10.46
N ALA A 156 3.59 -27.10 9.79
CA ALA A 156 3.79 -25.81 10.42
C ALA A 156 2.52 -25.28 11.08
N PRO A 157 2.51 -25.00 12.40
CA PRO A 157 1.40 -24.37 13.09
C PRO A 157 1.51 -22.84 12.96
N LEU A 158 0.37 -22.16 13.01
CA LEU A 158 0.29 -20.74 13.33
C LEU A 158 -0.84 -20.52 14.33
N ASP A 159 -0.48 -20.30 15.60
CA ASP A 159 -1.41 -19.99 16.69
C ASP A 159 -0.84 -18.83 17.51
N PRO A 160 -1.69 -17.86 17.96
CA PRO A 160 -3.10 -17.74 17.64
C PRO A 160 -3.34 -17.37 16.17
N LYS A 161 -4.53 -17.70 15.64
CA LYS A 161 -5.00 -17.28 14.33
C LYS A 161 -5.32 -15.77 14.35
N PRO A 162 -5.36 -15.09 13.20
CA PRO A 162 -5.85 -13.72 13.13
C PRO A 162 -7.33 -13.62 13.51
N VAL A 163 -7.78 -12.42 13.85
CA VAL A 163 -9.18 -12.11 14.18
C VAL A 163 -10.04 -12.07 12.92
N GLN A 164 -9.52 -11.50 11.85
CA GLN A 164 -10.23 -11.42 10.57
C GLN A 164 -10.41 -12.81 9.95
N THR A 165 -11.61 -13.08 9.42
CA THR A 165 -11.97 -14.35 8.77
C THR A 165 -12.29 -14.10 7.29
N PRO A 166 -11.76 -14.94 6.36
CA PRO A 166 -10.92 -16.13 6.59
C PRO A 166 -9.46 -15.78 6.95
N HIS A 167 -8.99 -14.56 6.72
CA HIS A 167 -7.65 -14.06 7.03
C HIS A 167 -7.63 -12.52 6.95
N PRO A 168 -6.57 -11.83 7.41
CA PRO A 168 -6.39 -10.41 7.19
C PRO A 168 -6.47 -10.04 5.72
N GLU A 169 -7.12 -8.90 5.39
CA GLU A 169 -7.22 -8.42 4.01
C GLU A 169 -5.81 -8.28 3.41
N LEU A 170 -5.55 -9.05 2.34
CA LEU A 170 -4.26 -9.08 1.65
C LEU A 170 -4.28 -8.12 0.46
N MET A 171 -3.52 -7.02 0.55
CA MET A 171 -3.31 -6.09 -0.54
C MET A 171 -2.03 -6.44 -1.30
N ILE A 172 -2.07 -6.43 -2.63
CA ILE A 172 -0.87 -6.53 -3.46
C ILE A 172 -0.66 -5.22 -4.19
N GLY A 173 0.55 -4.65 -4.01
CA GLY A 173 0.98 -3.43 -4.68
C GLY A 173 1.75 -3.70 -5.96
N GLY A 174 1.41 -2.95 -7.00
CA GLY A 174 2.11 -2.95 -8.28
C GLY A 174 1.20 -3.03 -9.51
N GLY A 175 1.73 -2.58 -10.64
CA GLY A 175 0.97 -2.44 -11.89
C GLY A 175 1.52 -3.25 -13.06
N GLY A 176 2.36 -4.26 -12.84
CA GLY A 176 2.94 -5.11 -13.89
C GLY A 176 1.88 -6.03 -14.53
N GLU A 177 1.50 -5.75 -15.77
CA GLU A 177 0.33 -6.33 -16.43
C GLU A 177 0.44 -7.86 -16.61
N ARG A 178 1.62 -8.36 -16.99
CA ARG A 178 1.81 -9.80 -17.32
C ARG A 178 1.84 -10.72 -16.10
N VAL A 179 2.47 -10.30 -15.00
CA VAL A 179 2.76 -11.19 -13.87
C VAL A 179 2.14 -10.65 -12.59
N THR A 180 2.36 -9.38 -12.25
CA THR A 180 1.83 -8.82 -11.00
C THR A 180 0.30 -8.89 -10.95
N LEU A 181 -0.39 -8.45 -12.02
CA LEU A 181 -1.85 -8.49 -12.05
C LEU A 181 -2.41 -9.92 -12.06
N ARG A 182 -1.67 -10.90 -12.60
CA ARG A 182 -2.02 -12.32 -12.48
C ARG A 182 -1.91 -12.82 -11.03
N ILE A 183 -0.89 -12.37 -10.28
CA ILE A 183 -0.75 -12.68 -8.84
C ILE A 183 -1.88 -12.02 -8.06
N VAL A 184 -2.22 -10.76 -8.37
CA VAL A 184 -3.38 -10.06 -7.81
C VAL A 184 -4.65 -10.87 -8.03
N ALA A 185 -4.95 -11.28 -9.26
CA ALA A 185 -6.14 -12.07 -9.60
C ALA A 185 -6.24 -13.37 -8.80
N LYS A 186 -5.12 -14.06 -8.55
CA LYS A 186 -5.07 -15.30 -7.81
C LYS A 186 -5.24 -15.10 -6.30
N HIS A 187 -4.63 -14.07 -5.73
CA HIS A 187 -4.39 -14.02 -4.30
C HIS A 187 -4.91 -12.79 -3.58
N ALA A 188 -5.00 -11.62 -4.21
CA ALA A 188 -5.27 -10.38 -3.51
C ALA A 188 -6.76 -10.19 -3.19
N ASP A 189 -7.06 -9.65 -2.01
CA ASP A 189 -8.37 -9.11 -1.68
C ASP A 189 -8.43 -7.61 -2.05
N HIS A 190 -7.25 -7.01 -2.24
CA HIS A 190 -7.08 -5.60 -2.53
C HIS A 190 -5.90 -5.40 -3.48
N TRP A 191 -6.07 -4.61 -4.51
CA TRP A 191 -5.03 -4.19 -5.44
C TRP A 191 -4.73 -2.70 -5.30
N ASN A 192 -3.43 -2.37 -5.25
CA ASN A 192 -2.97 -0.98 -5.16
C ASN A 192 -1.96 -0.64 -6.25
N VAL A 193 -2.10 0.54 -6.84
CA VAL A 193 -1.17 1.03 -7.86
C VAL A 193 -1.05 2.57 -7.82
N TRP A 194 0.08 3.10 -8.29
CA TRP A 194 0.27 4.52 -8.55
C TRP A 194 -0.40 4.92 -9.85
N GLY A 195 -1.24 5.96 -9.83
CA GLY A 195 -1.89 6.53 -11.01
C GLY A 195 -3.33 6.95 -10.76
N GLY A 196 -3.86 7.74 -11.68
CA GLY A 196 -5.24 8.21 -11.69
C GLY A 196 -6.18 7.31 -12.50
N ALA A 197 -7.34 7.86 -12.85
CA ALA A 197 -8.43 7.12 -13.48
C ALA A 197 -8.03 6.41 -14.77
N ARG A 198 -7.21 7.03 -15.62
CA ARG A 198 -6.76 6.45 -16.88
C ARG A 198 -5.92 5.20 -16.67
N VAL A 199 -4.94 5.26 -15.77
CA VAL A 199 -4.08 4.10 -15.44
C VAL A 199 -4.91 2.98 -14.80
N LEU A 200 -5.82 3.34 -13.90
CA LEU A 200 -6.69 2.36 -13.21
C LEU A 200 -7.67 1.68 -14.17
N ALA A 201 -8.25 2.40 -15.11
CA ALA A 201 -9.15 1.83 -16.12
C ALA A 201 -8.38 0.85 -17.04
N GLN A 202 -7.21 1.26 -17.56
CA GLN A 202 -6.39 0.41 -18.44
C GLN A 202 -5.94 -0.87 -17.72
N LYS A 203 -5.31 -0.72 -16.56
CA LYS A 203 -4.79 -1.89 -15.82
C LYS A 203 -5.90 -2.70 -15.16
N GLY A 204 -7.02 -2.07 -14.84
CA GLY A 204 -8.21 -2.74 -14.35
C GLY A 204 -8.80 -3.71 -15.36
N ALA A 205 -8.85 -3.34 -16.65
CA ALA A 205 -9.28 -4.23 -17.72
C ALA A 205 -8.36 -5.48 -17.83
N VAL A 206 -7.04 -5.29 -17.75
CA VAL A 206 -6.08 -6.41 -17.75
C VAL A 206 -6.25 -7.30 -16.50
N LEU A 207 -6.53 -6.70 -15.32
CA LEU A 207 -6.84 -7.46 -14.12
C LEU A 207 -8.10 -8.31 -14.30
N ASP A 208 -9.14 -7.76 -14.94
CA ASP A 208 -10.39 -8.47 -15.20
C ASP A 208 -10.17 -9.68 -16.11
N GLU A 209 -9.32 -9.56 -17.15
CA GLU A 209 -8.92 -10.68 -18.00
C GLU A 209 -8.19 -11.77 -17.19
N HIS A 210 -7.27 -11.41 -16.31
CA HIS A 210 -6.61 -12.37 -15.43
C HIS A 210 -7.57 -13.03 -14.43
N CYS A 211 -8.55 -12.28 -13.90
CA CYS A 211 -9.59 -12.82 -13.04
C CYS A 211 -10.44 -13.86 -13.79
N ALA A 212 -10.87 -13.56 -15.02
CA ALA A 212 -11.59 -14.48 -15.87
C ALA A 212 -10.79 -15.78 -16.14
N ALA A 213 -9.48 -15.65 -16.40
CA ALA A 213 -8.59 -16.78 -16.65
C ALA A 213 -8.44 -17.73 -15.44
N VAL A 214 -8.65 -17.23 -14.21
CA VAL A 214 -8.60 -18.06 -12.97
C VAL A 214 -9.99 -18.34 -12.39
N GLY A 215 -11.06 -17.98 -13.09
CA GLY A 215 -12.44 -18.21 -12.65
C GLY A 215 -12.90 -17.39 -11.44
N ARG A 216 -12.32 -16.18 -11.26
CA ARG A 216 -12.62 -15.29 -10.13
C ARG A 216 -13.46 -14.09 -10.57
N ASP A 217 -14.47 -13.73 -9.77
CA ASP A 217 -15.18 -12.46 -9.95
C ASP A 217 -14.26 -11.27 -9.61
N PRO A 218 -13.93 -10.36 -10.56
CA PRO A 218 -13.07 -9.22 -10.31
C PRO A 218 -13.65 -8.21 -9.30
N LYS A 219 -14.94 -8.21 -9.06
CA LYS A 219 -15.62 -7.37 -8.06
C LYS A 219 -15.25 -7.74 -6.62
N THR A 220 -14.70 -8.93 -6.40
CA THR A 220 -14.19 -9.37 -5.09
C THR A 220 -12.84 -8.73 -4.73
N ILE A 221 -12.24 -7.97 -5.65
CA ILE A 221 -10.96 -7.30 -5.44
C ILE A 221 -11.21 -5.79 -5.28
N THR A 222 -10.96 -5.27 -4.09
CA THR A 222 -10.91 -3.83 -3.83
C THR A 222 -9.83 -3.19 -4.68
N ARG A 223 -10.14 -2.08 -5.38
CA ARG A 223 -9.16 -1.32 -6.18
C ARG A 223 -8.82 -0.02 -5.51
N SER A 224 -7.54 0.26 -5.38
CA SER A 224 -7.04 1.51 -4.81
C SER A 224 -5.96 2.17 -5.65
N ALA A 225 -5.90 3.49 -5.53
CA ALA A 225 -4.92 4.33 -6.17
C ALA A 225 -4.06 5.07 -5.12
N ASN A 226 -2.78 5.31 -5.44
CA ASN A 226 -1.95 6.28 -4.74
C ASN A 226 -1.85 7.55 -5.60
N MET A 227 -2.29 8.69 -5.07
CA MET A 227 -2.22 9.99 -5.77
C MET A 227 -1.78 11.09 -4.82
N ALA A 228 -0.88 11.96 -5.29
CA ALA A 228 -0.39 13.10 -4.52
C ALA A 228 -1.42 14.24 -4.51
N LEU A 229 -1.84 14.67 -3.32
CA LEU A 229 -2.84 15.71 -3.14
C LEU A 229 -2.21 17.11 -3.19
N LEU A 230 -2.85 18.02 -3.93
CA LEU A 230 -2.56 19.46 -3.93
C LEU A 230 -3.81 20.29 -4.25
N ILE A 231 -4.35 21.02 -3.26
CA ILE A 231 -5.49 21.92 -3.45
C ILE A 231 -4.97 23.30 -3.82
N THR A 232 -5.09 23.68 -5.11
CA THR A 232 -4.59 24.94 -5.65
C THR A 232 -5.35 25.36 -6.90
N ASP A 233 -5.36 26.65 -7.21
CA ASP A 233 -5.78 27.22 -8.50
C ASP A 233 -4.59 27.55 -9.44
N LYS A 234 -3.36 27.31 -8.97
CA LYS A 234 -2.12 27.67 -9.67
C LYS A 234 -1.57 26.50 -10.48
N LYS A 235 -1.65 26.59 -11.81
CA LYS A 235 -1.18 25.53 -12.72
C LYS A 235 0.31 25.21 -12.56
N ASP A 236 1.15 26.21 -12.31
CA ASP A 236 2.59 26.01 -12.09
C ASP A 236 2.91 25.17 -10.85
N GLN A 237 2.07 25.21 -9.82
CA GLN A 237 2.23 24.33 -8.66
C GLN A 237 1.89 22.88 -8.98
N VAL A 238 0.89 22.64 -9.82
CA VAL A 238 0.55 21.29 -10.30
C VAL A 238 1.68 20.70 -11.13
N GLU A 239 2.26 21.50 -12.04
CA GLU A 239 3.42 21.06 -12.85
C GLU A 239 4.63 20.70 -11.96
N ARG A 240 4.97 21.56 -10.99
CA ARG A 240 6.05 21.25 -10.03
C ARG A 240 5.80 19.98 -9.22
N LEU A 241 4.56 19.71 -8.84
CA LEU A 241 4.21 18.46 -8.18
C LEU A 241 4.43 17.27 -9.12
N ALA A 242 4.00 17.36 -10.37
CA ALA A 242 4.20 16.31 -11.36
C ALA A 242 5.71 16.04 -11.63
N GLU A 243 6.53 17.07 -11.70
CA GLU A 243 8.00 16.96 -11.81
C GLU A 243 8.62 16.26 -10.59
N THR A 244 8.15 16.60 -9.40
CA THR A 244 8.59 15.96 -8.15
C THR A 244 8.24 14.46 -8.14
N ILE A 245 7.03 14.12 -8.58
CA ILE A 245 6.57 12.72 -8.72
C ILE A 245 7.43 11.98 -9.75
N ALA A 246 7.66 12.59 -10.92
CA ALA A 246 8.52 12.02 -11.97
C ALA A 246 9.92 11.68 -11.46
N THR A 247 10.52 12.61 -10.71
CA THR A 247 11.86 12.45 -10.14
C THR A 247 11.90 11.34 -9.09
N ARG A 248 10.90 11.27 -8.21
CA ARG A 248 10.91 10.33 -7.08
C ARG A 248 10.43 8.92 -7.44
N LEU A 249 9.42 8.81 -8.28
CA LEU A 249 8.85 7.51 -8.66
C LEU A 249 9.46 6.95 -9.95
N GLY A 250 10.03 7.79 -10.83
CA GLY A 250 10.59 7.36 -12.10
C GLY A 250 9.61 6.45 -12.87
N ARG A 251 10.06 5.26 -13.23
CA ARG A 251 9.25 4.26 -13.95
C ARG A 251 8.04 3.71 -13.18
N HIS A 252 7.94 3.95 -11.88
CA HIS A 252 6.82 3.48 -11.05
C HIS A 252 5.56 4.34 -11.19
N ALA A 253 5.70 5.59 -11.68
CA ALA A 253 4.57 6.41 -12.14
C ALA A 253 4.51 6.36 -13.67
N ALA A 254 3.52 5.68 -14.23
CA ALA A 254 3.34 5.57 -15.69
C ALA A 254 3.12 6.95 -16.34
N ASP A 255 2.40 7.83 -15.63
CA ASP A 255 2.20 9.23 -15.96
C ASP A 255 2.20 10.05 -14.66
N PRO A 256 3.21 10.91 -14.44
CA PRO A 256 3.30 11.72 -13.23
C PRO A 256 2.11 12.68 -13.05
N ARG A 257 1.55 13.23 -14.14
CA ARG A 257 0.37 14.12 -14.06
C ARG A 257 -0.90 13.34 -13.69
N ASP A 258 -1.09 12.14 -14.24
CA ASP A 258 -2.20 11.24 -13.87
C ASP A 258 -2.06 10.75 -12.41
N THR A 259 -0.90 10.91 -11.78
CA THR A 259 -0.65 10.59 -10.36
C THR A 259 -0.93 11.78 -9.42
N CYS A 260 -1.27 12.95 -9.96
CA CYS A 260 -1.67 14.13 -9.19
C CYS A 260 -3.19 14.18 -9.00
N LEU A 261 -3.63 14.19 -7.74
CA LEU A 261 -4.97 14.64 -7.35
C LEU A 261 -4.87 16.14 -7.03
N ALA A 262 -4.97 16.97 -8.06
CA ALA A 262 -4.59 18.37 -7.94
C ALA A 262 -5.51 19.33 -8.71
N GLY A 263 -5.69 20.53 -8.14
CA GLY A 263 -6.52 21.59 -8.69
C GLY A 263 -7.40 22.26 -7.65
N THR A 264 -8.41 22.99 -8.10
CA THR A 264 -9.46 23.53 -7.24
C THR A 264 -10.29 22.40 -6.61
N PRO A 265 -11.04 22.65 -5.53
CA PRO A 265 -11.93 21.62 -4.95
C PRO A 265 -12.88 20.96 -5.96
N ASP A 266 -13.42 21.73 -6.94
CA ASP A 266 -14.31 21.17 -7.97
C ASP A 266 -13.55 20.26 -8.95
N GLN A 267 -12.36 20.68 -9.38
CA GLN A 267 -11.50 19.82 -10.22
C GLN A 267 -11.09 18.53 -9.53
N ILE A 268 -10.86 18.56 -8.23
CA ILE A 268 -10.57 17.36 -7.45
C ILE A 268 -11.81 16.47 -7.35
N ARG A 269 -13.00 17.03 -7.17
CA ARG A 269 -14.26 16.26 -7.21
C ARG A 269 -14.45 15.55 -8.55
N ASP A 270 -14.20 16.25 -9.67
CA ASP A 270 -14.27 15.65 -11.00
C ASP A 270 -13.29 14.47 -11.16
N GLN A 271 -12.04 14.62 -10.68
CA GLN A 271 -11.07 13.54 -10.68
C GLN A 271 -11.50 12.36 -9.81
N LEU A 272 -12.13 12.59 -8.66
CA LEU A 272 -12.67 11.54 -7.81
C LEU A 272 -13.86 10.81 -8.46
N HIS A 273 -14.71 11.51 -9.21
CA HIS A 273 -15.77 10.89 -10.02
C HIS A 273 -15.15 9.96 -11.07
N GLN A 274 -14.15 10.42 -11.82
CA GLN A 274 -13.45 9.61 -12.81
C GLN A 274 -12.78 8.37 -12.18
N LEU A 275 -12.16 8.51 -11.01
CA LEU A 275 -11.59 7.38 -10.27
C LEU A 275 -12.66 6.36 -9.88
N ARG A 276 -13.80 6.80 -9.39
CA ARG A 276 -14.92 5.93 -9.03
C ARG A 276 -15.48 5.19 -10.25
N GLU A 277 -15.61 5.86 -11.39
CA GLU A 277 -16.00 5.25 -12.67
C GLU A 277 -14.98 4.21 -13.15
N ALA A 278 -13.68 4.43 -12.89
CA ALA A 278 -12.62 3.46 -13.13
C ALA A 278 -12.58 2.30 -12.10
N GLY A 279 -13.57 2.22 -11.19
CA GLY A 279 -13.72 1.16 -10.22
C GLY A 279 -12.90 1.33 -8.92
N VAL A 280 -12.28 2.50 -8.71
CA VAL A 280 -11.53 2.78 -7.49
C VAL A 280 -12.48 3.00 -6.31
N SER A 281 -12.29 2.26 -5.24
CA SER A 281 -13.06 2.37 -4.01
C SER A 281 -12.26 2.86 -2.80
N VAL A 282 -10.92 2.88 -2.92
CA VAL A 282 -10.01 3.41 -1.89
C VAL A 282 -8.96 4.31 -2.54
N LEU A 283 -8.74 5.48 -1.97
CA LEU A 283 -7.69 6.39 -2.39
C LEU A 283 -6.70 6.62 -1.24
N PHE A 284 -5.41 6.42 -1.50
CA PHE A 284 -4.34 6.73 -0.57
C PHE A 284 -3.63 8.02 -0.98
N ILE A 285 -3.47 8.94 -0.03
CA ILE A 285 -2.68 10.17 -0.20
C ILE A 285 -1.30 9.95 0.41
N PRO A 286 -0.23 9.98 -0.39
CA PRO A 286 1.14 9.82 0.10
C PRO A 286 1.68 11.09 0.73
N SER A 287 2.39 10.95 1.86
CA SER A 287 3.04 12.07 2.56
C SER A 287 4.46 12.39 2.05
N VAL A 288 4.89 11.78 0.95
CA VAL A 288 6.31 11.79 0.53
C VAL A 288 6.70 12.96 -0.39
N PHE A 289 5.74 13.61 -1.07
CA PHE A 289 6.06 14.57 -2.15
C PHE A 289 6.12 16.03 -1.72
N ARG A 290 5.62 16.35 -0.54
CA ARG A 290 5.48 17.72 -0.05
C ARG A 290 5.86 17.82 1.43
N PRO A 291 6.24 19.02 1.94
CA PRO A 291 6.37 19.27 3.36
C PRO A 291 5.09 18.90 4.12
N LEU A 292 5.25 18.28 5.27
CA LEU A 292 4.10 17.69 6.01
C LEU A 292 3.10 18.73 6.50
N ASP A 293 3.58 19.91 6.90
CA ASP A 293 2.73 21.02 7.36
C ASP A 293 1.86 21.60 6.25
N GLU A 294 2.39 21.67 5.02
CA GLU A 294 1.61 22.06 3.84
C GLU A 294 0.58 20.98 3.46
N LEU A 295 1.03 19.73 3.42
CA LEU A 295 0.16 18.61 3.12
C LEU A 295 -0.99 18.51 4.13
N ARG A 296 -0.71 18.68 5.42
CA ARG A 296 -1.72 18.58 6.49
C ARG A 296 -2.88 19.56 6.27
N ARG A 297 -2.60 20.79 5.86
CA ARG A 297 -3.65 21.77 5.50
C ARG A 297 -4.55 21.28 4.36
N ASP A 298 -3.95 20.67 3.34
CA ASP A 298 -4.73 20.12 2.23
C ASP A 298 -5.47 18.83 2.63
N LEU A 299 -4.91 17.99 3.52
CA LEU A 299 -5.61 16.82 4.08
C LEU A 299 -6.87 17.25 4.86
N ASP A 300 -6.77 18.31 5.68
CA ASP A 300 -7.90 18.83 6.45
C ASP A 300 -8.99 19.39 5.54
N ARG A 301 -8.61 20.17 4.53
CA ARG A 301 -9.55 20.67 3.54
C ARG A 301 -10.18 19.56 2.71
N PHE A 302 -9.39 18.59 2.29
CA PHE A 302 -9.88 17.44 1.52
C PHE A 302 -10.93 16.65 2.30
N ILE A 303 -10.62 16.28 3.55
CA ILE A 303 -11.52 15.41 4.34
C ILE A 303 -12.80 16.12 4.77
N THR A 304 -12.78 17.46 4.92
CA THR A 304 -13.94 18.25 5.35
C THR A 304 -14.76 18.82 4.19
N GLU A 305 -14.11 19.29 3.10
CA GLU A 305 -14.79 20.01 2.01
C GLU A 305 -15.11 19.10 0.80
N ILE A 306 -14.32 18.03 0.56
CA ILE A 306 -14.39 17.25 -0.68
C ILE A 306 -14.86 15.82 -0.41
N ALA A 307 -14.21 15.10 0.49
CA ALA A 307 -14.45 13.68 0.75
C ALA A 307 -15.90 13.32 1.14
N PRO A 308 -16.68 14.16 1.86
CA PRO A 308 -18.05 13.82 2.25
C PRO A 308 -18.99 13.49 1.08
N ALA A 309 -18.76 14.07 -0.10
CA ALA A 309 -19.55 13.79 -1.30
C ALA A 309 -19.31 12.39 -1.92
N PHE A 310 -18.30 11.66 -1.44
CA PHE A 310 -17.85 10.38 -2.01
C PHE A 310 -17.94 9.19 -1.03
N ARG A 311 -18.40 9.43 0.19
CA ARG A 311 -18.59 8.42 1.22
C ARG A 311 -19.92 7.67 1.11
#